data_95c060a2573534d0c30dd91a2ad9d005
#
_entry.id   95c060a2573534d0c30dd91a2ad9d005
#
_cell.length_a   1.000
_cell.length_b   1.000
_cell.length_c   1.000
_cell.angle_alpha   90.00
_cell.angle_beta   90.00
_cell.angle_gamma   90.00
#
_symmetry.space_group_name_H-M   'P 1'
#
loop_
_entity.id
_entity.type
_entity.pdbx_description
1 polymer ?
#
loop_
_entity_poly.entity_id
_entity_poly.type
_entity_poly.pdbx_seq_one_letter_code
_entity_poly.pdbx_strand_id
1 'polypeptide(L)'
;MSKIIEVKVEELNALPATKIVESENVQAKFVQMYNAIWGTDKGEQMYHKEVFNFQKLLRDNPDLADSTKMSLYGCFLDIAVNGLTLDQTGHPLCYILSRSSKTGHKNAQGYDIYEKRAYVSVTGYGELTMRMRAGQIKYADNPVVVYEGDHFKASLVNGIKNIEYEAQCPRTSTKVIAAFIRIVRNDNSVDYQWLMEGDIERLKHYSEKANSKWNDQTKRRELGKANALYTSNNGSIDPGFLENKMIKHAFDAYPK
;
A
#
# COMPACT_ATOMS: atom_id res chain seq x y z
N MET A 1 -9.03 -34.43 4.24
CA MET A 1 -9.41 -33.23 3.46
C MET A 1 -10.01 -32.22 4.41
N SER A 2 -9.45 -31.02 4.55
CA SER A 2 -10.07 -29.96 5.36
C SER A 2 -11.38 -29.53 4.70
N LYS A 3 -12.44 -29.42 5.50
CA LYS A 3 -13.76 -28.96 5.03
C LYS A 3 -13.61 -27.55 4.44
N ILE A 4 -14.10 -27.34 3.23
CA ILE A 4 -14.13 -25.98 2.62
C ILE A 4 -15.14 -25.17 3.42
N ILE A 5 -14.67 -24.08 4.04
CA ILE A 5 -15.51 -23.14 4.76
C ILE A 5 -16.01 -22.11 3.74
N GLU A 6 -17.33 -22.06 3.56
CA GLU A 6 -17.99 -21.13 2.68
C GLU A 6 -18.67 -20.03 3.51
N VAL A 7 -18.42 -18.78 3.14
CA VAL A 7 -19.08 -17.60 3.72
C VAL A 7 -20.08 -17.05 2.71
N LYS A 8 -21.35 -17.06 3.04
CA LYS A 8 -22.43 -16.64 2.13
C LYS A 8 -22.60 -15.12 2.15
N VAL A 9 -22.88 -14.56 0.98
CA VAL A 9 -23.12 -13.09 0.83
C VAL A 9 -24.30 -12.63 1.66
N GLU A 10 -25.37 -13.44 1.72
CA GLU A 10 -26.59 -13.15 2.49
C GLU A 10 -26.28 -13.06 3.99
N GLU A 11 -25.42 -13.97 4.50
CA GLU A 11 -24.94 -13.96 5.89
C GLU A 11 -24.23 -12.64 6.21
N LEU A 12 -23.30 -12.22 5.33
CA LEU A 12 -22.56 -10.97 5.53
C LEU A 12 -23.49 -9.74 5.48
N ASN A 13 -24.43 -9.74 4.53
CA ASN A 13 -25.36 -8.61 4.36
C ASN A 13 -26.33 -8.43 5.51
N ALA A 14 -26.66 -9.50 6.25
CA ALA A 14 -27.50 -9.45 7.42
C ALA A 14 -26.85 -8.80 8.65
N LEU A 15 -25.51 -8.63 8.63
CA LEU A 15 -24.75 -8.12 9.76
C LEU A 15 -24.36 -6.63 9.57
N PRO A 16 -24.26 -5.86 10.67
CA PRO A 16 -23.58 -4.57 10.63
C PRO A 16 -22.12 -4.73 10.17
N ALA A 17 -21.55 -3.71 9.50
CA ALA A 17 -20.19 -3.78 8.97
C ALA A 17 -19.13 -4.19 10.01
N THR A 18 -19.26 -3.66 11.24
CA THR A 18 -18.34 -3.98 12.35
C THR A 18 -18.49 -5.39 12.90
N LYS A 19 -19.59 -6.09 12.56
CA LYS A 19 -19.91 -7.44 13.06
C LYS A 19 -19.62 -8.56 12.07
N ILE A 20 -19.34 -8.25 10.80
CA ILE A 20 -19.06 -9.28 9.79
C ILE A 20 -17.86 -10.18 10.16
N VAL A 21 -16.87 -9.61 10.85
CA VAL A 21 -15.69 -10.34 11.30
C VAL A 21 -15.94 -11.22 12.54
N GLU A 22 -17.07 -11.07 13.23
CA GLU A 22 -17.45 -11.89 14.38
C GLU A 22 -18.24 -13.16 13.96
N SER A 23 -18.59 -13.30 12.67
CA SER A 23 -19.20 -14.53 12.17
C SER A 23 -18.27 -15.73 12.34
N GLU A 24 -18.77 -16.85 12.87
CA GLU A 24 -18.02 -18.08 13.06
C GLU A 24 -17.38 -18.59 11.76
N ASN A 25 -18.09 -18.44 10.63
CA ASN A 25 -17.59 -18.82 9.31
C ASN A 25 -16.42 -17.93 8.87
N VAL A 26 -16.48 -16.61 9.15
CA VAL A 26 -15.40 -15.67 8.84
C VAL A 26 -14.17 -15.96 9.70
N GLN A 27 -14.36 -16.18 11.01
CA GLN A 27 -13.28 -16.59 11.92
C GLN A 27 -12.61 -17.87 11.43
N ALA A 28 -13.39 -18.92 11.23
CA ALA A 28 -12.86 -20.21 10.81
C ALA A 28 -12.13 -20.11 9.46
N LYS A 29 -12.64 -19.31 8.51
CA LYS A 29 -12.01 -19.08 7.22
C LYS A 29 -10.67 -18.34 7.36
N PHE A 30 -10.64 -17.25 8.15
CA PHE A 30 -9.42 -16.48 8.41
C PHE A 30 -8.33 -17.35 9.02
N VAL A 31 -8.67 -18.08 10.09
CA VAL A 31 -7.74 -18.96 10.82
C VAL A 31 -7.21 -20.07 9.91
N GLN A 32 -8.10 -20.73 9.16
CA GLN A 32 -7.72 -21.79 8.21
C GLN A 32 -6.74 -21.26 7.16
N MET A 33 -7.04 -20.12 6.54
CA MET A 33 -6.18 -19.53 5.50
C MET A 33 -4.84 -19.09 6.07
N TYR A 34 -4.84 -18.39 7.20
CA TYR A 34 -3.61 -17.93 7.85
C TYR A 34 -2.69 -19.13 8.19
N ASN A 35 -3.22 -20.14 8.86
CA ASN A 35 -2.43 -21.32 9.27
C ASN A 35 -1.89 -22.09 8.05
N ALA A 36 -2.71 -22.26 7.02
CA ALA A 36 -2.31 -23.01 5.82
C ALA A 36 -1.21 -22.27 5.02
N ILE A 37 -1.31 -20.95 4.87
CA ILE A 37 -0.37 -20.14 4.09
C ILE A 37 0.97 -20.00 4.83
N TRP A 38 0.91 -19.74 6.14
CA TRP A 38 2.11 -19.44 6.93
C TRP A 38 2.70 -20.66 7.66
N GLY A 39 2.13 -21.85 7.48
CA GLY A 39 2.63 -23.08 8.13
C GLY A 39 2.68 -22.96 9.66
N THR A 40 1.67 -22.36 10.29
CA THR A 40 1.64 -22.02 11.72
C THR A 40 0.28 -22.39 12.33
N ASP A 41 0.21 -22.41 13.66
CA ASP A 41 -1.01 -22.56 14.46
C ASP A 41 -1.51 -21.22 15.08
N LYS A 42 -0.85 -20.10 14.73
CA LYS A 42 -1.12 -18.77 15.32
C LYS A 42 -2.32 -18.03 14.71
N GLY A 43 -3.03 -18.64 13.78
CA GLY A 43 -4.13 -17.99 13.06
C GLY A 43 -5.21 -17.43 13.98
N GLU A 44 -5.54 -18.12 15.07
CA GLU A 44 -6.54 -17.64 16.03
C GLU A 44 -6.07 -16.41 16.81
N GLN A 45 -4.83 -16.40 17.26
CA GLN A 45 -4.23 -15.22 17.91
C GLN A 45 -4.22 -14.01 16.98
N MET A 46 -3.85 -14.23 15.70
CA MET A 46 -3.84 -13.16 14.70
C MET A 46 -5.26 -12.68 14.38
N TYR A 47 -6.22 -13.60 14.26
CA TYR A 47 -7.62 -13.25 14.06
C TYR A 47 -8.13 -12.30 15.15
N HIS A 48 -7.95 -12.63 16.43
CA HIS A 48 -8.41 -11.78 17.52
C HIS A 48 -7.78 -10.38 17.52
N LYS A 49 -6.48 -10.29 17.21
CA LYS A 49 -5.80 -9.01 17.04
C LYS A 49 -6.43 -8.20 15.91
N GLU A 50 -6.60 -8.82 14.74
CA GLU A 50 -7.07 -8.10 13.55
C GLU A 50 -8.58 -7.79 13.61
N VAL A 51 -9.39 -8.58 14.31
CA VAL A 51 -10.79 -8.22 14.60
C VAL A 51 -10.87 -6.92 15.38
N PHE A 52 -10.10 -6.79 16.44
CA PHE A 52 -10.05 -5.55 17.23
C PHE A 52 -9.66 -4.33 16.37
N ASN A 53 -8.60 -4.45 15.59
CA ASN A 53 -8.11 -3.39 14.73
C ASN A 53 -9.14 -3.03 13.64
N PHE A 54 -9.75 -4.03 13.00
CA PHE A 54 -10.75 -3.85 11.96
C PHE A 54 -12.01 -3.14 12.48
N GLN A 55 -12.53 -3.57 13.64
CA GLN A 55 -13.68 -2.95 14.26
C GLN A 55 -13.41 -1.51 14.67
N LYS A 56 -12.22 -1.23 15.23
CA LYS A 56 -11.79 0.12 15.57
C LYS A 56 -11.75 0.99 14.30
N LEU A 57 -11.11 0.49 13.23
CA LEU A 57 -11.01 1.20 11.97
C LEU A 57 -12.38 1.57 11.38
N LEU A 58 -13.35 0.65 11.40
CA LEU A 58 -14.71 0.92 10.89
C LEU A 58 -15.50 1.88 11.76
N ARG A 59 -15.32 1.84 13.08
CA ARG A 59 -15.96 2.81 14.00
C ARG A 59 -15.42 4.22 13.80
N ASP A 60 -14.12 4.34 13.59
CA ASP A 60 -13.46 5.63 13.41
C ASP A 60 -13.68 6.20 12.00
N ASN A 61 -14.12 5.37 11.02
CA ASN A 61 -14.32 5.74 9.62
C ASN A 61 -15.69 5.29 9.09
N PRO A 62 -16.77 6.05 9.36
CA PRO A 62 -18.12 5.71 8.88
C PRO A 62 -18.20 5.57 7.36
N ASP A 63 -17.45 6.41 6.62
CA ASP A 63 -17.38 6.35 5.15
C ASP A 63 -16.85 5.01 4.64
N LEU A 64 -15.88 4.42 5.34
CA LEU A 64 -15.39 3.08 5.05
C LEU A 64 -16.43 2.00 5.41
N ALA A 65 -17.12 2.15 6.53
CA ALA A 65 -18.14 1.21 6.99
C ALA A 65 -19.34 1.09 6.02
N ASP A 66 -19.59 2.12 5.20
CA ASP A 66 -20.59 2.11 4.12
C ASP A 66 -20.20 1.28 2.90
N SER A 67 -18.98 0.76 2.85
CA SER A 67 -18.55 -0.13 1.75
C SER A 67 -19.33 -1.44 1.75
N THR A 68 -19.44 -2.10 0.59
CA THR A 68 -20.10 -3.40 0.50
C THR A 68 -19.50 -4.40 1.47
N LYS A 69 -20.34 -5.18 2.17
CA LYS A 69 -19.89 -6.15 3.17
C LYS A 69 -18.91 -7.17 2.59
N MET A 70 -19.15 -7.58 1.33
CA MET A 70 -18.26 -8.50 0.61
C MET A 70 -16.86 -7.89 0.40
N SER A 71 -16.76 -6.59 0.07
CA SER A 71 -15.44 -5.95 -0.10
C SER A 71 -14.71 -5.79 1.24
N LEU A 72 -15.43 -5.49 2.32
CA LEU A 72 -14.86 -5.44 3.67
C LEU A 72 -14.36 -6.82 4.13
N TYR A 73 -15.16 -7.87 3.90
CA TYR A 73 -14.76 -9.25 4.14
C TYR A 73 -13.52 -9.65 3.33
N GLY A 74 -13.49 -9.31 2.03
CA GLY A 74 -12.32 -9.54 1.18
C GLY A 74 -11.06 -8.89 1.75
N CYS A 75 -11.14 -7.62 2.14
CA CYS A 75 -10.02 -6.92 2.78
C CYS A 75 -9.55 -7.62 4.07
N PHE A 76 -10.48 -8.11 4.89
CA PHE A 76 -10.14 -8.82 6.13
C PHE A 76 -9.39 -10.13 5.85
N LEU A 77 -9.80 -10.88 4.82
CA LEU A 77 -9.05 -12.08 4.39
C LEU A 77 -7.70 -11.75 3.75
N ASP A 78 -7.60 -10.64 3.00
CA ASP A 78 -6.34 -10.20 2.41
C ASP A 78 -5.25 -9.96 3.49
N ILE A 79 -5.64 -9.54 4.70
CA ILE A 79 -4.72 -9.43 5.84
C ILE A 79 -4.12 -10.80 6.19
N ALA A 80 -4.96 -11.85 6.25
CA ALA A 80 -4.50 -13.21 6.54
C ALA A 80 -3.58 -13.75 5.44
N VAL A 81 -3.99 -13.58 4.17
CA VAL A 81 -3.26 -14.11 2.99
C VAL A 81 -1.90 -13.46 2.84
N ASN A 82 -1.82 -12.15 3.01
CA ASN A 82 -0.57 -11.39 2.82
C ASN A 82 0.26 -11.27 4.11
N GLY A 83 -0.22 -11.78 5.24
CA GLY A 83 0.45 -11.67 6.54
C GLY A 83 0.61 -10.22 6.99
N LEU A 84 -0.33 -9.34 6.61
CA LEU A 84 -0.33 -7.93 6.99
C LEU A 84 -0.98 -7.75 8.36
N THR A 85 -0.99 -6.52 8.86
CA THR A 85 -1.70 -6.11 10.07
C THR A 85 -2.33 -4.75 9.87
N LEU A 86 -3.50 -4.55 10.47
CA LEU A 86 -4.20 -3.26 10.54
C LEU A 86 -3.75 -2.41 11.73
N ASP A 87 -2.76 -2.87 12.48
CA ASP A 87 -2.13 -2.09 13.54
C ASP A 87 -1.49 -0.83 12.95
N GLN A 88 -1.93 0.34 13.40
CA GLN A 88 -1.46 1.64 12.91
C GLN A 88 -0.34 2.22 13.75
N THR A 89 0.15 1.48 14.75
CA THR A 89 1.27 1.94 15.60
C THR A 89 2.60 1.80 14.86
N GLY A 90 3.47 2.80 14.99
CA GLY A 90 4.78 2.81 14.34
C GLY A 90 4.68 2.97 12.81
N HIS A 91 5.12 1.96 12.09
CA HIS A 91 5.07 1.93 10.62
C HIS A 91 3.92 1.02 10.12
N PRO A 92 2.75 1.57 9.77
CA PRO A 92 1.63 0.79 9.29
C PRO A 92 2.00 -0.04 8.06
N LEU A 93 1.59 -1.32 8.02
CA LEU A 93 1.84 -2.20 6.87
C LEU A 93 0.80 -2.02 5.76
N CYS A 94 -0.42 -1.65 6.12
CA CYS A 94 -1.48 -1.39 5.15
C CYS A 94 -2.56 -0.47 5.73
N TYR A 95 -3.37 0.03 4.81
CA TYR A 95 -4.62 0.74 5.10
C TYR A 95 -5.77 0.06 4.37
N ILE A 96 -6.97 0.11 4.93
CA ILE A 96 -8.19 -0.19 4.19
C ILE A 96 -8.80 1.15 3.79
N LEU A 97 -9.01 1.32 2.50
CA LEU A 97 -9.57 2.53 1.90
C LEU A 97 -10.84 2.19 1.13
N SER A 98 -11.71 3.16 0.91
CA SER A 98 -12.91 3.00 0.09
C SER A 98 -12.78 3.74 -1.24
N ARG A 99 -13.44 3.21 -2.27
CA ARG A 99 -13.58 3.87 -3.56
C ARG A 99 -14.93 3.56 -4.17
N SER A 100 -15.45 4.51 -4.95
CA SER A 100 -16.61 4.27 -5.80
C SER A 100 -16.21 3.39 -6.99
N SER A 101 -16.92 2.31 -7.21
CA SER A 101 -16.66 1.34 -8.28
C SER A 101 -17.96 1.04 -9.04
N LYS A 102 -17.87 0.88 -10.36
CA LYS A 102 -19.03 0.47 -11.17
C LYS A 102 -19.47 -0.93 -10.80
N THR A 103 -20.77 -1.14 -10.67
CA THR A 103 -21.34 -2.47 -10.41
C THR A 103 -21.40 -3.36 -11.66
N GLY A 104 -21.23 -2.77 -12.83
CA GLY A 104 -21.48 -3.43 -14.12
C GLY A 104 -22.96 -3.37 -14.57
N HIS A 105 -23.85 -2.86 -13.73
CA HIS A 105 -25.27 -2.68 -14.03
C HIS A 105 -25.58 -1.21 -14.34
N LYS A 106 -26.69 -1.01 -15.07
CA LYS A 106 -27.20 0.33 -15.38
C LYS A 106 -28.57 0.51 -14.72
N ASN A 107 -28.87 1.76 -14.34
CA ASN A 107 -30.20 2.12 -13.85
C ASN A 107 -31.23 2.19 -15.01
N ALA A 108 -32.49 2.44 -14.67
CA ALA A 108 -33.57 2.55 -15.65
C ALA A 108 -33.36 3.65 -16.70
N GLN A 109 -32.53 4.66 -16.43
CA GLN A 109 -32.16 5.75 -17.32
C GLN A 109 -30.89 5.45 -18.16
N GLY A 110 -30.30 4.25 -18.03
CA GLY A 110 -29.12 3.83 -18.79
C GLY A 110 -27.78 4.29 -18.19
N TYR A 111 -27.75 4.94 -17.02
CA TYR A 111 -26.51 5.35 -16.36
C TYR A 111 -25.91 4.22 -15.54
N ASP A 112 -24.57 4.18 -15.47
CA ASP A 112 -23.85 3.22 -14.65
C ASP A 112 -24.21 3.37 -13.16
N ILE A 113 -24.49 2.24 -12.51
CA ILE A 113 -24.70 2.17 -11.05
C ILE A 113 -23.33 2.00 -10.40
N TYR A 114 -23.09 2.77 -9.34
CA TYR A 114 -21.86 2.72 -8.54
C TYR A 114 -22.16 2.22 -7.15
N GLU A 115 -21.21 1.51 -6.60
CA GLU A 115 -21.19 1.09 -5.21
C GLU A 115 -19.84 1.45 -4.56
N LYS A 116 -19.84 1.61 -3.24
CA LYS A 116 -18.62 1.84 -2.49
C LYS A 116 -17.97 0.51 -2.17
N ARG A 117 -16.70 0.33 -2.55
CA ARG A 117 -15.92 -0.88 -2.28
C ARG A 117 -14.69 -0.55 -1.46
N ALA A 118 -14.44 -1.36 -0.43
CA ALA A 118 -13.20 -1.36 0.31
C ALA A 118 -12.08 -2.06 -0.48
N TYR A 119 -10.84 -1.65 -0.27
CA TYR A 119 -9.65 -2.31 -0.79
C TYR A 119 -8.46 -2.11 0.16
N VAL A 120 -7.53 -3.06 0.17
CA VAL A 120 -6.28 -2.96 0.94
C VAL A 120 -5.27 -2.14 0.15
N SER A 121 -4.74 -1.10 0.77
CA SER A 121 -3.63 -0.30 0.25
C SER A 121 -2.37 -0.63 1.04
N VAL A 122 -1.48 -1.41 0.45
CA VAL A 122 -0.21 -1.80 1.07
C VAL A 122 0.74 -0.60 1.08
N THR A 123 1.38 -0.35 2.23
CA THR A 123 2.40 0.70 2.37
C THR A 123 3.77 0.23 1.86
N GLY A 124 4.77 1.10 1.83
CA GLY A 124 6.15 0.70 1.55
C GLY A 124 6.66 -0.34 2.54
N TYR A 125 6.41 -0.16 3.83
CA TYR A 125 6.78 -1.13 4.88
C TYR A 125 6.00 -2.45 4.77
N GLY A 126 4.76 -2.40 4.29
CA GLY A 126 3.99 -3.61 3.97
C GLY A 126 4.62 -4.40 2.83
N GLU A 127 5.00 -3.73 1.73
CA GLU A 127 5.71 -4.36 0.61
C GLU A 127 7.03 -4.99 1.10
N LEU A 128 7.83 -4.26 1.85
CA LEU A 128 9.08 -4.77 2.44
C LEU A 128 8.83 -6.04 3.27
N THR A 129 7.84 -6.00 4.16
CA THR A 129 7.49 -7.14 5.02
C THR A 129 7.05 -8.36 4.20
N MET A 130 6.22 -8.15 3.18
CA MET A 130 5.76 -9.22 2.28
C MET A 130 6.94 -9.86 1.53
N ARG A 131 7.91 -9.06 1.03
CA ARG A 131 9.09 -9.57 0.32
C ARG A 131 10.03 -10.34 1.23
N MET A 132 10.24 -9.87 2.46
CA MET A 132 11.01 -10.60 3.46
C MET A 132 10.36 -11.94 3.81
N ARG A 133 9.05 -11.97 4.02
CA ARG A 133 8.30 -13.20 4.33
C ARG A 133 8.28 -14.20 3.17
N ALA A 134 8.20 -13.69 1.93
CA ALA A 134 8.29 -14.52 0.73
C ALA A 134 9.70 -15.04 0.44
N GLY A 135 10.69 -14.70 1.27
CA GLY A 135 12.07 -15.13 1.10
C GLY A 135 12.78 -14.51 -0.12
N GLN A 136 12.25 -13.42 -0.68
CA GLN A 136 12.86 -12.75 -1.82
C GLN A 136 14.04 -11.87 -1.43
N ILE A 137 13.97 -11.28 -0.25
CA ILE A 137 15.00 -10.41 0.30
C ILE A 137 15.28 -10.77 1.76
N LYS A 138 16.50 -10.51 2.21
CA LYS A 138 16.91 -10.68 3.60
C LYS A 138 16.53 -9.43 4.42
N TYR A 139 16.83 -8.25 3.89
CA TYR A 139 16.44 -6.95 4.42
C TYR A 139 16.67 -5.84 3.36
N ALA A 140 16.14 -4.66 3.62
CA ALA A 140 16.52 -3.45 2.93
C ALA A 140 16.96 -2.40 3.96
N ASP A 141 17.92 -1.57 3.58
CA ASP A 141 18.33 -0.43 4.40
C ASP A 141 17.23 0.66 4.38
N ASN A 142 17.34 1.64 5.25
CA ASN A 142 16.49 2.83 5.13
C ASN A 142 16.83 3.57 3.82
N PRO A 143 15.83 4.14 3.13
CA PRO A 143 16.10 4.97 1.99
C PRO A 143 17.00 6.14 2.33
N VAL A 144 17.83 6.52 1.38
CA VAL A 144 18.67 7.71 1.47
C VAL A 144 18.14 8.75 0.50
N VAL A 145 17.83 9.94 1.01
CA VAL A 145 17.45 11.09 0.20
C VAL A 145 18.70 11.85 -0.18
N VAL A 146 18.88 12.10 -1.48
CA VAL A 146 20.01 12.79 -2.07
C VAL A 146 19.63 14.23 -2.35
N TYR A 147 20.47 15.14 -1.90
CA TYR A 147 20.26 16.57 -2.08
C TYR A 147 21.25 17.16 -3.08
N GLU A 148 20.86 18.28 -3.65
CA GLU A 148 21.76 19.06 -4.49
C GLU A 148 23.03 19.44 -3.73
N GLY A 149 24.20 19.13 -4.32
CA GLY A 149 25.51 19.26 -3.68
C GLY A 149 26.08 17.98 -3.07
N ASP A 150 25.27 16.95 -2.83
CA ASP A 150 25.79 15.64 -2.44
C ASP A 150 26.54 15.00 -3.62
N HIS A 151 27.61 14.25 -3.34
CA HIS A 151 28.22 13.39 -4.35
C HIS A 151 27.34 12.14 -4.54
N PHE A 152 26.70 12.02 -5.69
CA PHE A 152 25.83 10.91 -6.02
C PHE A 152 26.07 10.42 -7.43
N LYS A 153 26.37 9.13 -7.57
CA LYS A 153 26.54 8.47 -8.85
C LYS A 153 25.86 7.11 -8.84
N ALA A 154 24.80 6.98 -9.60
CA ALA A 154 24.13 5.72 -9.86
C ALA A 154 24.63 5.16 -11.20
N SER A 155 24.95 3.88 -11.24
CA SER A 155 25.44 3.21 -12.45
C SER A 155 24.82 1.83 -12.61
N LEU A 156 24.66 1.41 -13.86
CA LEU A 156 24.25 0.07 -14.26
C LEU A 156 25.29 -0.45 -15.25
N VAL A 157 26.13 -1.37 -14.82
CA VAL A 157 27.20 -1.95 -15.63
C VAL A 157 27.02 -3.47 -15.68
N ASN A 158 26.90 -4.04 -16.87
CA ASN A 158 26.67 -5.47 -17.10
C ASN A 158 25.52 -6.05 -16.28
N GLY A 159 24.43 -5.28 -16.13
CA GLY A 159 23.26 -5.68 -15.35
C GLY A 159 23.40 -5.52 -13.83
N ILE A 160 24.56 -5.08 -13.33
CA ILE A 160 24.82 -4.84 -11.91
C ILE A 160 24.63 -3.36 -11.62
N LYS A 161 23.72 -3.06 -10.70
CA LYS A 161 23.48 -1.71 -10.19
C LYS A 161 24.48 -1.40 -9.08
N ASN A 162 25.04 -0.19 -9.12
CA ASN A 162 25.92 0.32 -8.08
C ASN A 162 25.64 1.79 -7.77
N ILE A 163 25.87 2.20 -6.52
CA ILE A 163 25.72 3.57 -6.06
C ILE A 163 27.00 3.97 -5.30
N GLU A 164 27.55 5.12 -5.68
CA GLU A 164 28.54 5.86 -4.93
C GLU A 164 27.83 7.08 -4.33
N TYR A 165 27.90 7.25 -3.00
CA TYR A 165 27.23 8.34 -2.31
C TYR A 165 28.07 8.87 -1.16
N GLU A 166 28.17 10.21 -1.09
CA GLU A 166 28.76 10.95 0.01
C GLU A 166 27.93 12.21 0.24
N ALA A 167 27.42 12.36 1.46
CA ALA A 167 26.63 13.53 1.82
C ALA A 167 27.51 14.78 1.98
N GLN A 168 27.10 15.88 1.38
CA GLN A 168 27.73 17.18 1.63
C GLN A 168 27.52 17.63 3.08
N CYS A 169 28.61 17.93 3.79
CA CYS A 169 28.56 18.45 5.16
C CYS A 169 29.54 19.65 5.32
N PRO A 170 29.06 20.84 5.71
CA PRO A 170 27.66 21.20 5.95
C PRO A 170 26.83 21.23 4.66
N ARG A 171 25.53 20.95 4.75
CA ARG A 171 24.60 20.96 3.63
C ARG A 171 24.31 22.39 3.19
N THR A 172 24.43 22.67 1.88
CA THR A 172 24.23 24.00 1.32
C THR A 172 22.89 24.18 0.61
N SER A 173 22.21 23.07 0.28
CA SER A 173 20.91 23.08 -0.40
C SER A 173 19.93 22.10 0.28
N THR A 174 18.67 22.47 0.29
CA THR A 174 17.54 21.58 0.71
C THR A 174 16.82 20.96 -0.48
N LYS A 175 17.25 21.27 -1.71
CA LYS A 175 16.64 20.71 -2.92
C LYS A 175 16.94 19.22 -3.03
N VAL A 176 15.90 18.41 -3.11
CA VAL A 176 16.00 16.96 -3.32
C VAL A 176 16.16 16.67 -4.81
N ILE A 177 17.15 15.87 -5.19
CA ILE A 177 17.44 15.50 -6.58
C ILE A 177 17.27 14.01 -6.86
N ALA A 178 17.35 13.16 -5.83
CA ALA A 178 17.16 11.72 -5.97
C ALA A 178 16.82 11.07 -4.61
N ALA A 179 16.47 9.81 -4.65
CA ALA A 179 16.52 8.91 -3.50
C ALA A 179 16.96 7.52 -3.96
N PHE A 180 17.57 6.76 -3.06
CA PHE A 180 17.91 5.38 -3.32
C PHE A 180 17.73 4.49 -2.08
N ILE A 181 17.68 3.18 -2.32
CA ILE A 181 17.62 2.16 -1.28
C ILE A 181 18.53 1.00 -1.68
N ARG A 182 19.23 0.44 -0.70
CA ARG A 182 20.02 -0.78 -0.84
C ARG A 182 19.20 -1.97 -0.33
N ILE A 183 19.14 -3.02 -1.13
CA ILE A 183 18.39 -4.24 -0.84
C ILE A 183 19.37 -5.40 -0.78
N VAL A 184 19.32 -6.20 0.27
CA VAL A 184 20.13 -7.41 0.42
C VAL A 184 19.23 -8.62 0.21
N ARG A 185 19.58 -9.45 -0.77
CA ARG A 185 18.87 -10.68 -1.08
C ARG A 185 19.29 -11.82 -0.14
N ASN A 186 18.55 -12.92 -0.13
CA ASN A 186 18.85 -14.05 0.74
C ASN A 186 20.19 -14.75 0.44
N ASP A 187 20.68 -14.65 -0.79
CA ASP A 187 22.01 -15.12 -1.21
C ASP A 187 23.13 -14.14 -0.85
N ASN A 188 22.84 -13.07 -0.10
CA ASN A 188 23.68 -11.94 0.25
C ASN A 188 24.12 -11.06 -0.95
N SER A 189 23.60 -11.28 -2.14
CA SER A 189 23.77 -10.34 -3.22
C SER A 189 23.07 -9.00 -2.90
N VAL A 190 23.61 -7.92 -3.45
CA VAL A 190 23.11 -6.57 -3.23
C VAL A 190 22.46 -6.05 -4.50
N ASP A 191 21.28 -5.47 -4.37
CA ASP A 191 20.60 -4.71 -5.41
C ASP A 191 20.38 -3.28 -4.92
N TYR A 192 20.31 -2.34 -5.85
CA TYR A 192 19.99 -0.95 -5.59
C TYR A 192 18.78 -0.54 -6.41
N GLN A 193 17.91 0.27 -5.81
CA GLN A 193 16.86 0.97 -6.53
C GLN A 193 17.01 2.46 -6.27
N TRP A 194 16.67 3.28 -7.27
CA TRP A 194 16.72 4.73 -7.16
C TRP A 194 15.58 5.40 -7.88
N LEU A 195 15.25 6.59 -7.43
CA LEU A 195 14.36 7.52 -8.08
C LEU A 195 15.15 8.80 -8.34
N MET A 196 15.20 9.24 -9.57
CA MET A 196 15.80 10.50 -9.99
C MET A 196 14.74 11.62 -10.04
N GLU A 197 15.17 12.86 -10.22
CA GLU A 197 14.27 14.02 -10.33
C GLU A 197 13.13 13.79 -11.34
N GLY A 198 13.43 13.19 -12.51
CA GLY A 198 12.42 12.85 -13.52
C GLY A 198 11.39 11.81 -13.05
N ASP A 199 11.80 10.86 -12.21
CA ASP A 199 10.88 9.88 -11.61
C ASP A 199 9.98 10.55 -10.56
N ILE A 200 10.53 11.47 -9.77
CA ILE A 200 9.80 12.25 -8.77
C ILE A 200 8.73 13.11 -9.46
N GLU A 201 9.06 13.79 -10.54
CA GLU A 201 8.09 14.58 -11.33
C GLU A 201 7.01 13.68 -11.96
N ARG A 202 7.36 12.49 -12.42
CA ARG A 202 6.40 11.50 -12.91
C ARG A 202 5.42 11.06 -11.81
N LEU A 203 5.90 10.81 -10.60
CA LEU A 203 5.05 10.47 -9.44
C LEU A 203 4.12 11.63 -9.07
N LYS A 204 4.61 12.87 -9.10
CA LYS A 204 3.81 14.08 -8.90
C LYS A 204 2.69 14.18 -9.93
N HIS A 205 2.99 13.96 -11.20
CA HIS A 205 1.98 13.95 -12.27
C HIS A 205 0.93 12.85 -12.10
N TYR A 206 1.30 11.66 -11.59
CA TYR A 206 0.31 10.65 -11.23
C TYR A 206 -0.60 11.09 -10.09
N SER A 207 -0.08 11.85 -9.11
CA SER A 207 -0.89 12.44 -8.05
C SER A 207 -1.90 13.47 -8.61
N GLU A 208 -1.50 14.30 -9.57
CA GLU A 208 -2.37 15.24 -10.27
C GLU A 208 -3.49 14.53 -11.04
N LYS A 209 -3.16 13.45 -11.75
CA LYS A 209 -4.14 12.61 -12.44
C LYS A 209 -5.12 11.94 -11.48
N ALA A 210 -4.65 11.44 -10.35
CA ALA A 210 -5.51 10.81 -9.35
C ALA A 210 -6.52 11.80 -8.75
N ASN A 211 -6.12 13.06 -8.60
CA ASN A 211 -6.94 14.16 -8.09
C ASN A 211 -7.75 14.88 -9.18
N SER A 212 -7.75 14.37 -10.41
CA SER A 212 -8.46 14.99 -11.54
C SER A 212 -9.97 15.03 -11.29
N LYS A 213 -10.61 16.13 -11.66
CA LYS A 213 -12.05 16.35 -11.54
C LYS A 213 -12.67 16.52 -12.92
N TRP A 214 -13.93 16.12 -13.04
CA TRP A 214 -14.72 16.41 -14.22
C TRP A 214 -15.12 17.88 -14.22
N ASN A 215 -14.88 18.57 -15.32
CA ASN A 215 -15.35 19.94 -15.53
C ASN A 215 -16.57 19.92 -16.44
N ASP A 216 -17.73 20.34 -15.91
CA ASP A 216 -19.00 20.34 -16.63
C ASP A 216 -19.07 21.40 -17.74
N GLN A 217 -18.29 22.45 -17.64
CA GLN A 217 -18.23 23.51 -18.66
C GLN A 217 -17.43 23.07 -19.88
N THR A 218 -16.24 22.50 -19.65
CA THR A 218 -15.33 22.04 -20.72
C THR A 218 -15.65 20.63 -21.20
N LYS A 219 -16.55 19.89 -20.49
CA LYS A 219 -16.86 18.46 -20.74
C LYS A 219 -15.61 17.58 -20.81
N ARG A 220 -14.59 17.90 -20.01
CA ARG A 220 -13.32 17.17 -19.93
C ARG A 220 -12.90 16.96 -18.48
N ARG A 221 -12.04 15.94 -18.30
CA ARG A 221 -11.35 15.76 -17.03
C ARG A 221 -10.15 16.69 -16.97
N GLU A 222 -10.11 17.54 -15.96
CA GLU A 222 -9.01 18.46 -15.70
C GLU A 222 -8.12 17.88 -14.58
N LEU A 223 -6.81 18.04 -14.72
CA LEU A 223 -5.85 17.61 -13.71
C LEU A 223 -6.12 18.37 -12.41
N GLY A 224 -6.10 17.64 -11.31
CA GLY A 224 -6.16 18.23 -9.97
C GLY A 224 -4.79 18.71 -9.51
N LYS A 225 -4.73 19.27 -8.30
CA LYS A 225 -3.45 19.56 -7.65
C LYS A 225 -2.79 18.28 -7.17
N ALA A 226 -1.47 18.18 -7.34
CA ALA A 226 -0.69 17.12 -6.69
C ALA A 226 -0.82 17.20 -5.16
N ASN A 227 -0.51 16.11 -4.47
CA ASN A 227 -0.35 16.14 -3.02
C ASN A 227 0.65 17.23 -2.63
N ALA A 228 0.32 18.05 -1.63
CA ALA A 228 1.14 19.17 -1.20
C ALA A 228 2.58 18.78 -0.81
N LEU A 229 2.79 17.54 -0.37
CA LEU A 229 4.12 17.01 -0.02
C LEU A 229 5.10 16.94 -1.21
N TYR A 230 4.61 17.04 -2.46
CA TYR A 230 5.51 17.14 -3.62
C TYR A 230 6.20 18.50 -3.76
N THR A 231 5.78 19.50 -2.98
CA THR A 231 6.36 20.87 -3.06
C THR A 231 6.57 21.50 -1.69
N SER A 232 6.36 20.78 -0.59
CA SER A 232 6.38 21.33 0.78
C SER A 232 7.78 21.67 1.29
N ASN A 233 8.82 21.10 0.71
CA ASN A 233 10.21 21.39 1.06
C ASN A 233 10.79 22.46 0.13
N ASN A 234 10.46 23.73 0.37
CA ASN A 234 10.93 24.89 -0.43
C ASN A 234 10.75 24.66 -1.96
N GLY A 235 9.60 24.16 -2.38
CA GLY A 235 9.30 23.83 -3.79
C GLY A 235 9.78 22.44 -4.24
N SER A 236 10.54 21.73 -3.42
CA SER A 236 10.95 20.35 -3.60
C SER A 236 10.06 19.39 -2.83
N ILE A 237 10.18 18.10 -3.10
CA ILE A 237 9.45 17.05 -2.39
C ILE A 237 9.89 16.95 -0.93
N ASP A 238 8.92 16.67 -0.03
CA ASP A 238 9.21 16.36 1.36
C ASP A 238 10.09 15.10 1.46
N PRO A 239 11.21 15.13 2.19
CA PRO A 239 12.15 14.00 2.28
C PRO A 239 11.50 12.74 2.85
N GLY A 240 10.74 12.83 3.94
CA GLY A 240 10.08 11.66 4.55
C GLY A 240 8.99 11.08 3.66
N PHE A 241 8.31 11.92 2.88
CA PHE A 241 7.37 11.46 1.87
C PHE A 241 8.09 10.71 0.73
N LEU A 242 9.26 11.21 0.28
CA LEU A 242 10.06 10.54 -0.73
C LEU A 242 10.62 9.20 -0.24
N GLU A 243 11.07 9.11 1.01
CA GLU A 243 11.51 7.85 1.63
C GLU A 243 10.40 6.79 1.55
N ASN A 244 9.17 7.14 1.91
CA ASN A 244 8.03 6.23 1.80
C ASN A 244 7.75 5.83 0.34
N LYS A 245 7.88 6.76 -0.62
CA LYS A 245 7.75 6.47 -2.05
C LYS A 245 8.87 5.54 -2.52
N MET A 246 10.10 5.78 -2.08
CA MET A 246 11.26 4.94 -2.43
C MET A 246 11.05 3.50 -1.97
N ILE A 247 10.66 3.26 -0.72
CA ILE A 247 10.37 1.90 -0.23
C ILE A 247 9.25 1.26 -1.05
N LYS A 248 8.17 2.00 -1.33
CA LYS A 248 7.02 1.45 -2.08
C LYS A 248 7.39 1.02 -3.49
N HIS A 249 8.21 1.82 -4.19
CA HIS A 249 8.61 1.55 -5.57
C HIS A 249 9.86 0.68 -5.70
N ALA A 250 10.59 0.45 -4.61
CA ALA A 250 11.79 -0.38 -4.62
C ALA A 250 11.55 -1.82 -5.10
N PHE A 251 10.32 -2.31 -4.94
CA PHE A 251 9.94 -3.69 -5.22
C PHE A 251 9.04 -3.86 -6.45
N ASP A 252 8.84 -2.80 -7.24
CA ASP A 252 7.96 -2.86 -8.44
C ASP A 252 8.44 -3.92 -9.46
N ALA A 253 9.76 -4.17 -9.53
CA ALA A 253 10.35 -5.18 -10.40
C ALA A 253 10.40 -6.60 -9.79
N TYR A 254 10.04 -6.76 -8.53
CA TYR A 254 10.06 -8.06 -7.86
C TYR A 254 8.73 -8.79 -8.10
N PRO A 255 8.74 -10.10 -8.39
CA PRO A 255 7.50 -10.88 -8.52
C PRO A 255 6.72 -10.87 -7.20
N LYS A 256 5.38 -10.93 -7.32
CA LYS A 256 4.47 -11.03 -6.16
C LYS A 256 4.23 -12.47 -5.79
#